data_dd6ede7e90ff8cdc890222897879f492
#
_entry.id   dd6ede7e90ff8cdc890222897879f492
#
_cell.length_a   1.000
_cell.length_b   1.000
_cell.length_c   1.000
_cell.angle_alpha   90.00
_cell.angle_beta   90.00
_cell.angle_gamma   90.00
#
_symmetry.space_group_name_H-M   'P 1'
#
loop_
_entity.id
_entity.type
_entity.pdbx_description
1 polymer ?
#
loop_
_entity_poly.entity_id
_entity_poly.type
_entity_poly.pdbx_seq_one_letter_code
_entity_poly.pdbx_strand_id
1 'polypeptide(L)'
;MKNLEVIRRGTVEILTEDELKKCLRKKRPLRVKFGADPTVPDIHLGHTVVLRKLKQFQDLGHKIIFVIGDFTARIGDPSGRIETRKPLSRKEVLKNARTYQDQVFKILDRKKTKVVFNSVWLDKLTSSDIFNLASKYTVARMLERDDFSLRYKKEHPISIHEFLYPLIQGYDSIVLKADIEIGGTDQKFNMLVGRVLQREYGQKPQVVITIPLLEGTDGIRKMSKTYDNYIGISEPPKEIFGKIMSISDKLMLRYWELVTNISPAELARIKRNLKSGRLHPKEAKKNLAIRIVEMYHSRKAAKEAAEEFEEVFKEKKLPHRIPKVKVSKKKIWVVKLLTISKMAKSSSEARRLIQQGAVTLDGERIVDPEKELVIREGAILKVGKRRFARIVKK
;
A
#
# COMPACT_ATOMS: atom_id res chain seq x y z
N MET A 1 2.00 21.21 23.28
CA MET A 1 0.64 20.98 22.73
C MET A 1 0.65 20.86 21.21
N LYS A 2 1.27 21.76 20.45
CA LYS A 2 1.32 21.73 18.96
C LYS A 2 1.83 20.40 18.36
N ASN A 3 2.89 19.78 18.93
CA ASN A 3 3.41 18.51 18.46
C ASN A 3 2.41 17.34 18.60
N LEU A 4 1.62 17.34 19.67
CA LEU A 4 0.61 16.31 19.93
C LEU A 4 -0.52 16.37 18.90
N GLU A 5 -0.96 17.57 18.51
CA GLU A 5 -2.00 17.77 17.50
C GLU A 5 -1.55 17.24 16.12
N VAL A 6 -0.28 17.49 15.75
CA VAL A 6 0.31 16.95 14.51
C VAL A 6 0.30 15.43 14.53
N ILE A 7 0.65 14.83 15.68
CA ILE A 7 0.68 13.36 15.81
C ILE A 7 -0.73 12.77 15.80
N ARG A 8 -1.70 13.38 16.48
CA ARG A 8 -3.10 12.92 16.50
C ARG A 8 -3.76 12.90 15.12
N ARG A 9 -3.42 13.86 14.27
CA ARG A 9 -4.02 13.94 12.94
C ARG A 9 -3.71 12.69 12.12
N GLY A 10 -4.75 12.02 11.59
CA GLY A 10 -4.61 10.80 10.78
C GLY A 10 -4.15 9.58 11.59
N THR A 11 -4.25 9.61 12.94
CA THR A 11 -4.16 8.42 13.78
C THR A 11 -5.54 7.90 14.13
N VAL A 12 -5.66 6.60 14.35
CA VAL A 12 -6.89 5.98 14.87
C VAL A 12 -6.83 5.92 16.39
N GLU A 13 -5.69 5.49 16.93
CA GLU A 13 -5.52 5.30 18.37
C GLU A 13 -4.07 5.53 18.80
N ILE A 14 -3.89 6.03 20.02
CA ILE A 14 -2.61 6.21 20.69
C ILE A 14 -2.67 5.50 22.05
N LEU A 15 -1.86 4.49 22.26
CA LEU A 15 -1.82 3.66 23.46
C LEU A 15 -0.46 3.82 24.17
N THR A 16 -0.33 4.65 25.21
CA THR A 16 -1.33 5.57 25.72
C THR A 16 -0.93 7.02 25.43
N GLU A 17 -1.91 7.90 25.32
CA GLU A 17 -1.61 9.31 25.04
C GLU A 17 -0.79 9.99 26.15
N ASP A 18 -1.00 9.61 27.41
CA ASP A 18 -0.23 10.20 28.52
C ASP A 18 1.22 9.72 28.51
N GLU A 19 1.47 8.47 28.10
CA GLU A 19 2.85 8.00 27.87
C GLU A 19 3.49 8.73 26.70
N LEU A 20 2.75 9.01 25.63
CA LEU A 20 3.23 9.83 24.51
C LEU A 20 3.62 11.25 24.98
N LYS A 21 2.76 11.91 25.75
CA LYS A 21 3.08 13.23 26.33
C LYS A 21 4.36 13.18 27.18
N LYS A 22 4.51 12.14 28.01
CA LYS A 22 5.75 11.93 28.80
C LYS A 22 6.95 11.69 27.89
N CYS A 23 6.81 10.96 26.79
CA CYS A 23 7.88 10.73 25.82
C CYS A 23 8.30 12.00 25.10
N LEU A 24 7.34 12.83 24.66
CA LEU A 24 7.59 14.08 23.95
C LEU A 24 8.29 15.15 24.81
N ARG A 25 8.21 15.05 26.15
CA ARG A 25 8.92 15.93 27.09
C ARG A 25 10.41 15.56 27.28
N LYS A 26 10.84 14.40 26.78
CA LYS A 26 12.25 14.00 26.88
C LYS A 26 13.14 14.92 26.05
N LYS A 27 14.29 15.32 26.59
CA LYS A 27 15.29 16.18 25.93
C LYS A 27 16.12 15.44 24.85
N ARG A 28 15.71 14.24 24.41
CA ARG A 28 16.39 13.44 23.38
C ARG A 28 15.45 13.05 22.25
N PRO A 29 16.00 12.83 21.03
CA PRO A 29 15.21 12.23 19.95
C PRO A 29 14.63 10.88 20.37
N LEU A 30 13.33 10.67 20.11
CA LEU A 30 12.66 9.36 20.31
C LEU A 30 13.04 8.41 19.18
N ARG A 31 13.09 7.12 19.51
CA ARG A 31 13.24 6.02 18.54
C ARG A 31 11.86 5.57 18.13
N VAL A 32 11.49 5.93 16.91
CA VAL A 32 10.17 5.59 16.32
C VAL A 32 10.36 4.41 15.37
N LYS A 33 9.86 3.26 15.76
CA LYS A 33 9.95 2.00 15.01
C LYS A 33 8.76 1.87 14.05
N PHE A 34 9.04 1.37 12.87
CA PHE A 34 8.08 0.81 11.93
C PHE A 34 8.69 -0.43 11.27
N GLY A 35 7.97 -1.54 11.31
CA GLY A 35 8.36 -2.79 10.66
C GLY A 35 7.54 -3.03 9.39
N ALA A 36 8.20 -3.53 8.35
CA ALA A 36 7.55 -3.95 7.11
C ALA A 36 8.23 -5.20 6.55
N ASP A 37 7.43 -6.22 6.28
CA ASP A 37 7.87 -7.41 5.57
C ASP A 37 7.89 -7.11 4.05
N PRO A 38 9.03 -7.27 3.36
CA PRO A 38 9.15 -6.94 1.94
C PRO A 38 8.54 -8.05 1.05
N THR A 39 7.24 -8.23 1.19
CA THR A 39 6.49 -9.31 0.53
C THR A 39 6.18 -9.06 -0.95
N VAL A 40 6.27 -7.79 -1.37
CA VAL A 40 6.13 -7.36 -2.76
C VAL A 40 7.09 -6.20 -3.03
N PRO A 41 7.61 -6.04 -4.26
CA PRO A 41 8.68 -5.08 -4.52
C PRO A 41 8.27 -3.61 -4.49
N ASP A 42 6.96 -3.28 -4.60
CA ASP A 42 6.55 -1.87 -4.76
C ASP A 42 5.67 -1.38 -3.62
N ILE A 43 5.90 -0.12 -3.26
CA ILE A 43 5.09 0.64 -2.32
C ILE A 43 3.87 1.23 -3.06
N HIS A 44 2.70 1.13 -2.45
CA HIS A 44 1.47 1.78 -2.92
C HIS A 44 0.99 2.85 -1.94
N LEU A 45 0.00 3.67 -2.32
CA LEU A 45 -0.50 4.78 -1.49
C LEU A 45 -0.93 4.35 -0.08
N GLY A 46 -1.41 3.12 0.10
CA GLY A 46 -1.73 2.59 1.44
C GLY A 46 -0.52 2.56 2.38
N HIS A 47 0.67 2.18 1.89
CA HIS A 47 1.90 2.23 2.67
C HIS A 47 2.35 3.66 2.95
N THR A 48 2.02 4.61 2.06
CA THR A 48 2.46 5.98 2.26
C THR A 48 1.76 6.68 3.43
N VAL A 49 0.63 6.18 3.89
CA VAL A 49 -0.08 6.71 5.08
C VAL A 49 0.84 6.61 6.32
N VAL A 50 1.42 5.42 6.55
CA VAL A 50 2.36 5.24 7.67
C VAL A 50 3.67 6.00 7.44
N LEU A 51 4.23 5.97 6.22
CA LEU A 51 5.47 6.67 5.92
C LEU A 51 5.35 8.19 6.14
N ARG A 52 4.19 8.77 5.86
CA ARG A 52 3.91 10.17 6.12
C ARG A 52 3.81 10.47 7.62
N LYS A 53 3.23 9.55 8.40
CA LYS A 53 3.25 9.65 9.87
C LYS A 53 4.69 9.61 10.40
N LEU A 54 5.51 8.72 9.90
CA LEU A 54 6.94 8.67 10.23
C LEU A 54 7.67 9.96 9.85
N LYS A 55 7.35 10.54 8.68
CA LYS A 55 7.89 11.84 8.25
C LYS A 55 7.53 12.96 9.22
N GLN A 56 6.29 13.00 9.74
CA GLN A 56 5.90 13.96 10.79
C GLN A 56 6.79 13.84 12.03
N PHE A 57 7.12 12.62 12.46
CA PHE A 57 8.06 12.41 13.57
C PHE A 57 9.48 12.87 13.24
N GLN A 58 9.95 12.67 12.00
CA GLN A 58 11.23 13.21 11.56
C GLN A 58 11.28 14.74 11.61
N ASP A 59 10.19 15.39 11.17
CA ASP A 59 10.07 16.86 11.15
C ASP A 59 10.00 17.43 12.57
N LEU A 60 9.53 16.64 13.54
CA LEU A 60 9.59 16.94 14.97
C LEU A 60 10.94 16.62 15.62
N GLY A 61 11.95 16.19 14.85
CA GLY A 61 13.31 15.92 15.35
C GLY A 61 13.56 14.52 15.89
N HIS A 62 12.63 13.57 15.66
CA HIS A 62 12.78 12.18 16.13
C HIS A 62 13.49 11.29 15.09
N LYS A 63 14.08 10.19 15.57
CA LYS A 63 14.80 9.19 14.74
C LYS A 63 13.85 8.07 14.32
N ILE A 64 13.77 7.81 13.03
CA ILE A 64 13.01 6.69 12.49
C ILE A 64 13.90 5.45 12.42
N ILE A 65 13.38 4.33 12.90
CA ILE A 65 13.97 3.01 12.72
C ILE A 65 13.02 2.21 11.85
N PHE A 66 13.42 2.06 10.58
CA PHE A 66 12.69 1.28 9.59
C PHE A 66 13.22 -0.14 9.59
N VAL A 67 12.42 -1.08 10.12
CA VAL A 67 12.77 -2.50 10.20
C VAL A 67 12.29 -3.20 8.93
N ILE A 68 13.22 -3.74 8.18
CA ILE A 68 12.91 -4.68 7.11
C ILE A 68 12.83 -6.07 7.73
N GLY A 69 11.63 -6.63 7.71
CA GLY A 69 11.34 -7.95 8.24
C GLY A 69 11.79 -9.06 7.30
N ASP A 70 13.11 -9.20 7.08
CA ASP A 70 13.64 -10.24 6.21
C ASP A 70 13.65 -11.63 6.88
N PHE A 71 13.65 -11.68 8.19
CA PHE A 71 13.40 -12.91 8.94
C PHE A 71 11.88 -13.19 9.02
N THR A 72 11.09 -12.21 9.43
CA THR A 72 9.63 -12.37 9.62
C THR A 72 8.90 -12.65 8.31
N ALA A 73 9.35 -12.15 7.18
CA ALA A 73 8.81 -12.48 5.85
C ALA A 73 8.94 -13.98 5.49
N ARG A 74 9.89 -14.70 6.11
CA ARG A 74 10.04 -16.14 5.91
C ARG A 74 9.03 -16.94 6.74
N ILE A 75 8.52 -16.37 7.83
CA ILE A 75 7.44 -16.95 8.65
C ILE A 75 6.08 -16.60 8.01
N GLY A 76 5.89 -15.34 7.65
CA GLY A 76 4.64 -14.79 7.11
C GLY A 76 3.71 -14.26 8.20
N ASP A 77 3.35 -12.98 8.06
CA ASP A 77 2.40 -12.32 8.98
C ASP A 77 0.99 -12.90 8.81
N PRO A 78 0.42 -13.52 9.87
CA PRO A 78 -0.93 -14.06 9.84
C PRO A 78 -2.02 -12.99 9.94
N SER A 79 -1.69 -11.72 10.25
CA SER A 79 -2.66 -10.66 10.55
C SER A 79 -3.68 -10.44 9.43
N GLY A 80 -4.98 -10.56 9.79
CA GLY A 80 -6.11 -10.29 8.89
C GLY A 80 -6.26 -11.28 7.74
N ARG A 81 -5.81 -12.52 7.88
CA ARG A 81 -5.90 -13.59 6.88
C ARG A 81 -6.56 -14.84 7.42
N ILE A 82 -7.23 -15.55 6.52
CA ILE A 82 -7.85 -16.85 6.82
C ILE A 82 -6.84 -18.01 6.56
N GLU A 83 -5.87 -17.80 5.69
CA GLU A 83 -4.88 -18.80 5.27
C GLU A 83 -3.45 -18.34 5.56
N THR A 84 -2.58 -19.30 5.87
CA THR A 84 -1.15 -19.08 6.09
C THR A 84 -0.49 -18.59 4.79
N ARG A 85 0.40 -17.60 4.90
CA ARG A 85 1.14 -17.07 3.77
C ARG A 85 2.23 -18.05 3.34
N LYS A 86 2.42 -18.21 2.03
CA LYS A 86 3.60 -18.95 1.52
C LYS A 86 4.87 -18.20 1.92
N PRO A 87 5.82 -18.88 2.58
CA PRO A 87 7.11 -18.31 2.91
C PRO A 87 7.86 -17.82 1.66
N LEU A 88 8.55 -16.70 1.76
CA LEU A 88 9.41 -16.20 0.70
C LEU A 88 10.84 -16.75 0.88
N SER A 89 11.53 -16.99 -0.22
CA SER A 89 12.95 -17.30 -0.19
C SER A 89 13.76 -16.07 0.24
N ARG A 90 14.92 -16.28 0.87
CA ARG A 90 15.84 -15.20 1.27
C ARG A 90 16.23 -14.31 0.09
N LYS A 91 16.40 -14.86 -1.12
CA LYS A 91 16.75 -14.13 -2.34
C LYS A 91 15.64 -13.18 -2.77
N GLU A 92 14.39 -13.62 -2.72
CA GLU A 92 13.21 -12.79 -3.03
C GLU A 92 13.06 -11.66 -2.02
N VAL A 93 13.20 -11.96 -0.73
CA VAL A 93 13.13 -10.99 0.35
C VAL A 93 14.18 -9.88 0.17
N LEU A 94 15.45 -10.24 -0.10
CA LEU A 94 16.52 -9.27 -0.30
C LEU A 94 16.32 -8.43 -1.57
N LYS A 95 15.80 -9.02 -2.66
CA LYS A 95 15.46 -8.27 -3.87
C LYS A 95 14.36 -7.25 -3.60
N ASN A 96 13.29 -7.65 -2.93
CA ASN A 96 12.19 -6.77 -2.59
C ASN A 96 12.62 -5.68 -1.61
N ALA A 97 13.48 -6.00 -0.63
CA ALA A 97 13.99 -5.06 0.36
C ALA A 97 14.73 -3.87 -0.25
N ARG A 98 15.56 -4.11 -1.29
CA ARG A 98 16.25 -3.03 -2.01
C ARG A 98 15.27 -2.06 -2.65
N THR A 99 14.28 -2.57 -3.36
CA THR A 99 13.25 -1.75 -3.99
C THR A 99 12.43 -0.97 -2.96
N TYR A 100 12.16 -1.58 -1.80
CA TYR A 100 11.47 -0.92 -0.68
C TYR A 100 12.27 0.28 -0.15
N GLN A 101 13.58 0.11 0.07
CA GLN A 101 14.44 1.19 0.55
C GLN A 101 14.42 2.41 -0.37
N ASP A 102 14.56 2.20 -1.68
CA ASP A 102 14.59 3.31 -2.65
C ASP A 102 13.25 4.08 -2.68
N GLN A 103 12.13 3.37 -2.54
CA GLN A 103 10.82 3.98 -2.52
C GLN A 103 10.49 4.68 -1.19
N VAL A 104 10.92 4.13 -0.05
CA VAL A 104 10.77 4.74 1.28
C VAL A 104 11.45 6.10 1.32
N PHE A 105 12.62 6.23 0.71
CA PHE A 105 13.40 7.47 0.67
C PHE A 105 12.85 8.52 -0.31
N LYS A 106 11.79 8.24 -1.05
CA LYS A 106 11.00 9.28 -1.72
C LYS A 106 10.18 10.13 -0.72
N ILE A 107 9.97 9.61 0.50
CA ILE A 107 9.14 10.25 1.54
C ILE A 107 9.97 10.60 2.77
N LEU A 108 10.81 9.67 3.24
CA LEU A 108 11.61 9.84 4.45
C LEU A 108 13.00 10.43 4.14
N ASP A 109 13.50 11.26 5.05
CA ASP A 109 14.86 11.74 5.01
C ASP A 109 15.84 10.61 5.37
N ARG A 110 16.77 10.32 4.46
CA ARG A 110 17.78 9.26 4.61
C ARG A 110 18.67 9.49 5.83
N LYS A 111 19.03 10.73 6.13
CA LYS A 111 19.91 11.07 7.28
C LYS A 111 19.25 10.86 8.64
N LYS A 112 17.92 10.91 8.68
CA LYS A 112 17.11 10.75 9.91
C LYS A 112 16.44 9.37 10.01
N THR A 113 16.74 8.46 9.09
CA THR A 113 16.16 7.10 9.04
C THR A 113 17.28 6.07 9.16
N LYS A 114 17.20 5.22 10.17
CA LYS A 114 18.04 4.02 10.27
C LYS A 114 17.25 2.84 9.70
N VAL A 115 17.71 2.27 8.59
CA VAL A 115 17.16 1.02 8.05
C VAL A 115 17.92 -0.14 8.66
N VAL A 116 17.21 -1.13 9.17
CA VAL A 116 17.77 -2.33 9.79
C VAL A 116 17.05 -3.57 9.32
N PHE A 117 17.74 -4.69 9.25
CA PHE A 117 17.19 -6.00 8.92
C PHE A 117 17.03 -6.81 10.21
N ASN A 118 15.87 -7.38 10.46
CA ASN A 118 15.66 -8.09 11.71
C ASN A 118 16.36 -9.45 11.76
N SER A 119 16.78 -10.02 10.64
CA SER A 119 17.67 -11.20 10.62
C SER A 119 19.00 -10.97 11.37
N VAL A 120 19.48 -9.72 11.47
CA VAL A 120 20.74 -9.40 12.17
C VAL A 120 20.76 -9.89 13.63
N TRP A 121 19.61 -9.88 14.30
CA TRP A 121 19.47 -10.36 15.66
C TRP A 121 18.65 -11.65 15.76
N LEU A 122 17.66 -11.88 14.87
CA LEU A 122 16.79 -13.04 14.94
C LEU A 122 17.49 -14.34 14.47
N ASP A 123 18.38 -14.26 13.46
CA ASP A 123 19.17 -15.43 13.04
C ASP A 123 20.19 -15.89 14.12
N LYS A 124 20.40 -15.09 15.18
CA LYS A 124 21.30 -15.42 16.31
C LYS A 124 20.59 -16.05 17.50
N LEU A 125 19.26 -16.03 17.51
CA LEU A 125 18.49 -16.64 18.59
C LEU A 125 18.68 -18.15 18.58
N THR A 126 19.01 -18.69 19.74
CA THR A 126 19.07 -20.14 19.97
C THR A 126 17.69 -20.71 20.23
N SER A 127 17.54 -22.03 20.21
CA SER A 127 16.28 -22.69 20.61
C SER A 127 15.87 -22.28 22.03
N SER A 128 16.85 -22.17 22.95
CA SER A 128 16.61 -21.72 24.32
C SER A 128 16.05 -20.30 24.38
N ASP A 129 16.55 -19.39 23.54
CA ASP A 129 16.04 -18.02 23.47
C ASP A 129 14.59 -18.00 22.98
N ILE A 130 14.27 -18.83 21.98
CA ILE A 130 12.89 -18.95 21.46
C ILE A 130 11.95 -19.49 22.52
N PHE A 131 12.34 -20.51 23.26
CA PHE A 131 11.55 -21.04 24.41
C PHE A 131 11.35 -19.98 25.47
N ASN A 132 12.41 -19.25 25.85
CA ASN A 132 12.31 -18.18 26.83
C ASN A 132 11.38 -17.06 26.34
N LEU A 133 11.46 -16.68 25.06
CA LEU A 133 10.56 -15.70 24.46
C LEU A 133 9.10 -16.19 24.48
N ALA A 134 8.87 -17.44 24.09
CA ALA A 134 7.54 -18.05 24.07
C ALA A 134 6.91 -18.15 25.47
N SER A 135 7.73 -18.38 26.51
CA SER A 135 7.24 -18.46 27.91
C SER A 135 6.70 -17.12 28.46
N LYS A 136 6.99 -16.00 27.82
CA LYS A 136 6.52 -14.67 28.24
C LYS A 136 5.09 -14.34 27.79
N TYR A 137 4.45 -15.22 27.03
CA TYR A 137 3.10 -14.98 26.52
C TYR A 137 2.28 -16.26 26.49
N THR A 138 0.98 -16.20 26.75
CA THR A 138 0.13 -17.39 26.84
C THR A 138 -0.68 -17.62 25.58
N VAL A 139 -1.03 -18.87 25.27
CA VAL A 139 -1.93 -19.23 24.16
C VAL A 139 -3.28 -18.54 24.32
N ALA A 140 -3.83 -18.45 25.54
CA ALA A 140 -5.09 -17.76 25.79
C ALA A 140 -5.04 -16.29 25.30
N ARG A 141 -3.93 -15.58 25.59
CA ARG A 141 -3.74 -14.21 25.09
C ARG A 141 -3.50 -14.14 23.59
N MET A 142 -2.85 -15.15 22.97
CA MET A 142 -2.73 -15.20 21.51
C MET A 142 -4.10 -15.33 20.83
N LEU A 143 -5.01 -16.08 21.43
CA LEU A 143 -6.36 -16.26 20.93
C LEU A 143 -7.28 -15.04 21.12
N GLU A 144 -6.84 -14.00 21.83
CA GLU A 144 -7.54 -12.69 21.85
C GLU A 144 -7.46 -11.95 20.51
N ARG A 145 -6.52 -12.32 19.63
CA ARG A 145 -6.43 -11.73 18.29
C ARG A 145 -7.57 -12.21 17.41
N ASP A 146 -8.30 -11.28 16.79
CA ASP A 146 -9.57 -11.54 16.10
C ASP A 146 -9.48 -12.67 15.07
N ASP A 147 -8.41 -12.72 14.27
CA ASP A 147 -8.23 -13.75 13.24
C ASP A 147 -7.92 -15.13 13.84
N PHE A 148 -7.12 -15.22 14.90
CA PHE A 148 -6.89 -16.46 15.61
C PHE A 148 -8.17 -16.94 16.32
N SER A 149 -8.89 -16.04 17.01
CA SER A 149 -10.17 -16.34 17.65
C SER A 149 -11.18 -16.89 16.65
N LEU A 150 -11.29 -16.23 15.48
CA LEU A 150 -12.22 -16.64 14.43
C LEU A 150 -11.84 -18.01 13.85
N ARG A 151 -10.55 -18.24 13.56
CA ARG A 151 -10.07 -19.53 13.03
C ARG A 151 -10.25 -20.65 14.05
N TYR A 152 -9.92 -20.39 15.32
CA TYR A 152 -10.12 -21.36 16.40
C TYR A 152 -11.59 -21.77 16.54
N LYS A 153 -12.52 -20.79 16.58
CA LYS A 153 -13.96 -21.04 16.68
C LYS A 153 -14.54 -21.79 15.46
N LYS A 154 -13.92 -21.65 14.29
CA LYS A 154 -14.31 -22.32 13.05
C LYS A 154 -13.55 -23.60 12.78
N GLU A 155 -12.75 -24.06 13.74
CA GLU A 155 -11.90 -25.25 13.62
C GLU A 155 -10.94 -25.21 12.42
N HIS A 156 -10.57 -24.00 11.97
CA HIS A 156 -9.57 -23.84 10.94
C HIS A 156 -8.16 -24.01 11.52
N PRO A 157 -7.25 -24.68 10.82
CA PRO A 157 -5.91 -24.92 11.32
C PRO A 157 -5.16 -23.62 11.67
N ILE A 158 -4.47 -23.59 12.80
CA ILE A 158 -3.54 -22.55 13.20
C ILE A 158 -2.20 -23.25 13.47
N SER A 159 -1.20 -22.91 12.65
CA SER A 159 0.13 -23.50 12.83
C SER A 159 0.87 -22.81 14.00
N ILE A 160 1.65 -23.57 14.76
CA ILE A 160 2.37 -23.07 15.96
C ILE A 160 3.28 -21.88 15.61
N HIS A 161 3.95 -21.90 14.44
CA HIS A 161 4.82 -20.80 14.04
C HIS A 161 4.07 -19.47 13.85
N GLU A 162 2.75 -19.51 13.59
CA GLU A 162 1.92 -18.30 13.49
C GLU A 162 1.77 -17.60 14.85
N PHE A 163 1.77 -18.34 15.96
CA PHE A 163 1.81 -17.77 17.30
C PHE A 163 3.17 -17.15 17.65
N LEU A 164 4.25 -17.63 17.03
CA LEU A 164 5.57 -17.04 17.25
C LEU A 164 5.74 -15.70 16.53
N TYR A 165 5.03 -15.45 15.44
CA TYR A 165 5.17 -14.21 14.65
C TYR A 165 5.02 -12.94 15.50
N PRO A 166 3.94 -12.74 16.30
CA PRO A 166 3.79 -11.56 17.14
C PRO A 166 4.91 -11.40 18.18
N LEU A 167 5.42 -12.51 18.70
CA LEU A 167 6.52 -12.50 19.67
C LEU A 167 7.84 -12.05 19.03
N ILE A 168 8.12 -12.52 17.82
CA ILE A 168 9.32 -12.15 17.06
C ILE A 168 9.26 -10.69 16.65
N GLN A 169 8.12 -10.18 16.18
CA GLN A 169 7.93 -8.75 15.94
C GLN A 169 8.08 -7.92 17.21
N GLY A 170 7.57 -8.42 18.33
CA GLY A 170 7.72 -7.80 19.65
C GLY A 170 9.18 -7.75 20.10
N TYR A 171 9.96 -8.80 19.82
CA TYR A 171 11.38 -8.86 20.13
C TYR A 171 12.21 -7.80 19.39
N ASP A 172 11.83 -7.44 18.16
CA ASP A 172 12.42 -6.29 17.45
C ASP A 172 12.36 -5.01 18.31
N SER A 173 11.24 -4.78 19.01
CA SER A 173 11.07 -3.60 19.87
C SER A 173 11.98 -3.62 21.09
N ILE A 174 12.28 -4.82 21.62
CA ILE A 174 13.24 -5.01 22.73
C ILE A 174 14.65 -4.67 22.26
N VAL A 175 15.11 -5.29 21.16
CA VAL A 175 16.46 -5.08 20.60
C VAL A 175 16.69 -3.62 20.24
N LEU A 176 15.72 -2.98 19.64
CA LEU A 176 15.80 -1.60 19.20
C LEU A 176 15.53 -0.61 20.34
N LYS A 177 15.06 -1.09 21.49
CA LYS A 177 14.61 -0.26 22.63
C LYS A 177 13.66 0.84 22.13
N ALA A 178 12.66 0.48 21.36
CA ALA A 178 11.74 1.41 20.71
C ALA A 178 10.98 2.26 21.75
N ASP A 179 10.90 3.58 21.55
CA ASP A 179 10.08 4.48 22.38
C ASP A 179 8.63 4.54 21.86
N ILE A 180 8.47 4.39 20.54
CA ILE A 180 7.17 4.43 19.84
C ILE A 180 7.22 3.37 18.73
N GLU A 181 6.11 2.65 18.53
CA GLU A 181 5.89 1.82 17.35
C GLU A 181 4.64 2.30 16.61
N ILE A 182 4.74 2.44 15.29
CA ILE A 182 3.64 2.88 14.43
C ILE A 182 3.30 1.75 13.46
N GLY A 183 2.00 1.48 13.28
CA GLY A 183 1.53 0.49 12.34
C GLY A 183 0.09 0.72 11.90
N GLY A 184 -0.40 -0.07 10.95
CA GLY A 184 -1.81 -0.12 10.60
C GLY A 184 -2.66 -0.65 11.74
N THR A 185 -3.96 -0.41 11.71
CA THR A 185 -4.90 -0.97 12.71
C THR A 185 -4.85 -2.49 12.77
N ASP A 186 -4.52 -3.15 11.67
CA ASP A 186 -4.34 -4.61 11.58
C ASP A 186 -3.09 -5.13 12.32
N GLN A 187 -2.15 -4.23 12.67
CA GLN A 187 -0.92 -4.54 13.41
C GLN A 187 -1.03 -4.29 14.92
N LYS A 188 -2.19 -3.76 15.38
CA LYS A 188 -2.36 -3.34 16.79
C LYS A 188 -1.97 -4.43 17.78
N PHE A 189 -2.45 -5.67 17.56
CA PHE A 189 -2.17 -6.78 18.44
C PHE A 189 -0.66 -7.05 18.54
N ASN A 190 0.03 -7.18 17.42
CA ASN A 190 1.47 -7.47 17.39
C ASN A 190 2.28 -6.36 18.10
N MET A 191 1.90 -5.09 17.91
CA MET A 191 2.54 -3.97 18.60
C MET A 191 2.29 -3.98 20.11
N LEU A 192 1.10 -4.45 20.56
CA LEU A 192 0.80 -4.62 21.98
C LEU A 192 1.61 -5.75 22.61
N VAL A 193 1.83 -6.86 21.88
CA VAL A 193 2.75 -7.92 22.31
C VAL A 193 4.14 -7.34 22.56
N GLY A 194 4.63 -6.47 21.67
CA GLY A 194 5.89 -5.76 21.86
C GLY A 194 5.95 -4.94 23.16
N ARG A 195 4.86 -4.30 23.57
CA ARG A 195 4.77 -3.59 24.86
C ARG A 195 4.89 -4.53 26.05
N VAL A 196 4.20 -5.68 25.99
CA VAL A 196 4.25 -6.69 27.05
C VAL A 196 5.66 -7.23 27.17
N LEU A 197 6.27 -7.64 26.06
CA LEU A 197 7.63 -8.18 26.06
C LEU A 197 8.67 -7.15 26.55
N GLN A 198 8.59 -5.89 26.17
CA GLN A 198 9.49 -4.87 26.70
C GLN A 198 9.42 -4.78 28.22
N ARG A 199 8.21 -4.90 28.83
CA ARG A 199 8.04 -4.92 30.27
C ARG A 199 8.67 -6.16 30.90
N GLU A 200 8.45 -7.35 30.31
CA GLU A 200 9.03 -8.60 30.76
C GLU A 200 10.57 -8.60 30.70
N TYR A 201 11.15 -7.82 29.80
CA TYR A 201 12.61 -7.62 29.66
C TYR A 201 13.11 -6.37 30.43
N GLY A 202 12.34 -5.85 31.38
CA GLY A 202 12.73 -4.71 32.24
C GLY A 202 12.84 -3.38 31.49
N GLN A 203 12.26 -3.25 30.30
CA GLN A 203 12.27 -2.02 29.53
C GLN A 203 10.97 -1.24 29.74
N LYS A 204 11.04 0.09 29.53
CA LYS A 204 9.85 0.90 29.47
C LYS A 204 9.06 0.56 28.20
N PRO A 205 7.75 0.25 28.34
CA PRO A 205 6.92 -0.08 27.18
C PRO A 205 6.85 1.07 26.18
N GLN A 206 6.90 0.74 24.89
CA GLN A 206 6.74 1.67 23.79
C GLN A 206 5.30 2.22 23.72
N VAL A 207 5.13 3.43 23.24
CA VAL A 207 3.82 3.94 22.83
C VAL A 207 3.44 3.29 21.50
N VAL A 208 2.22 2.77 21.41
CA VAL A 208 1.69 2.22 20.15
C VAL A 208 0.78 3.24 19.50
N ILE A 209 1.01 3.52 18.23
CA ILE A 209 0.21 4.43 17.41
C ILE A 209 -0.33 3.66 16.22
N THR A 210 -1.66 3.55 16.14
CA THR A 210 -2.30 2.93 14.98
C THR A 210 -2.77 3.99 14.00
N ILE A 211 -2.59 3.70 12.71
CA ILE A 211 -3.06 4.52 11.61
C ILE A 211 -4.11 3.75 10.80
N PRO A 212 -5.04 4.47 10.14
CA PRO A 212 -6.07 3.82 9.36
C PRO A 212 -5.47 3.11 8.14
N LEU A 213 -6.06 1.98 7.78
CA LEU A 213 -5.83 1.35 6.49
C LEU A 213 -6.51 2.19 5.41
N LEU A 214 -5.79 2.42 4.31
CA LEU A 214 -6.36 3.11 3.14
C LEU A 214 -7.13 2.11 2.29
N GLU A 215 -8.35 2.43 1.95
CA GLU A 215 -9.15 1.66 1.00
C GLU A 215 -8.55 1.78 -0.41
N GLY A 216 -8.63 0.70 -1.17
CA GLY A 216 -8.22 0.68 -2.58
C GLY A 216 -9.17 1.44 -3.50
N THR A 217 -8.89 1.39 -4.80
CA THR A 217 -9.72 2.08 -5.81
C THR A 217 -11.17 1.58 -5.87
N ASP A 218 -11.45 0.39 -5.30
CA ASP A 218 -12.78 -0.17 -5.12
C ASP A 218 -13.60 0.51 -4.00
N GLY A 219 -12.93 1.25 -3.11
CA GLY A 219 -13.55 1.99 -2.00
C GLY A 219 -14.11 1.10 -0.88
N ILE A 220 -13.81 -0.20 -0.87
CA ILE A 220 -14.37 -1.18 0.07
C ILE A 220 -13.26 -1.89 0.84
N ARG A 221 -12.36 -2.57 0.13
CA ARG A 221 -11.28 -3.36 0.73
C ARG A 221 -10.03 -2.52 0.90
N LYS A 222 -9.21 -2.88 1.90
CA LYS A 222 -7.89 -2.24 2.05
C LYS A 222 -7.10 -2.32 0.75
N MET A 223 -6.35 -1.27 0.45
CA MET A 223 -5.49 -1.21 -0.73
C MET A 223 -4.46 -2.34 -0.69
N SER A 224 -4.44 -3.17 -1.73
CA SER A 224 -3.53 -4.30 -1.84
C SER A 224 -3.30 -4.69 -3.30
N LYS A 225 -2.08 -5.13 -3.63
CA LYS A 225 -1.79 -5.75 -4.93
C LYS A 225 -2.58 -7.03 -5.15
N THR A 226 -2.81 -7.81 -4.10
CA THR A 226 -3.60 -9.05 -4.17
C THR A 226 -5.03 -8.82 -4.64
N TYR A 227 -5.60 -7.67 -4.29
CA TYR A 227 -6.97 -7.28 -4.70
C TYR A 227 -7.02 -6.48 -6.00
N ASP A 228 -5.87 -6.17 -6.60
CA ASP A 228 -5.75 -5.35 -7.83
C ASP A 228 -6.43 -3.97 -7.71
N ASN A 229 -6.57 -3.46 -6.49
CA ASN A 229 -7.21 -2.19 -6.14
C ASN A 229 -6.19 -1.12 -5.70
N TYR A 230 -4.90 -1.30 -6.02
CA TYR A 230 -3.81 -0.44 -5.55
C TYR A 230 -3.42 0.64 -6.55
N ILE A 231 -2.78 1.69 -6.00
CA ILE A 231 -2.08 2.75 -6.75
C ILE A 231 -0.63 2.74 -6.26
N GLY A 232 0.28 2.28 -7.12
CA GLY A 232 1.71 2.24 -6.81
C GLY A 232 2.35 3.63 -6.99
N ILE A 233 3.25 4.03 -6.08
CA ILE A 233 3.93 5.34 -6.18
C ILE A 233 4.98 5.41 -7.28
N SER A 234 5.34 4.28 -7.86
CA SER A 234 6.30 4.18 -8.98
C SER A 234 5.61 3.83 -10.31
N GLU A 235 4.27 3.75 -10.34
CA GLU A 235 3.53 3.59 -11.59
C GLU A 235 3.71 4.82 -12.48
N PRO A 236 3.54 4.69 -13.82
CA PRO A 236 3.56 5.82 -14.71
C PRO A 236 2.58 6.93 -14.28
N PRO A 237 2.94 8.22 -14.41
CA PRO A 237 2.12 9.35 -14.00
C PRO A 237 0.66 9.28 -14.46
N LYS A 238 0.43 8.90 -15.71
CA LYS A 238 -0.91 8.75 -16.31
C LYS A 238 -1.74 7.63 -15.68
N GLU A 239 -1.11 6.54 -15.26
CA GLU A 239 -1.80 5.43 -14.58
C GLU A 239 -2.23 5.87 -13.17
N ILE A 240 -1.34 6.52 -12.41
CA ILE A 240 -1.67 7.10 -11.11
C ILE A 240 -2.83 8.07 -11.26
N PHE A 241 -2.73 9.01 -12.22
CA PHE A 241 -3.76 10.03 -12.48
C PHE A 241 -5.11 9.38 -12.80
N GLY A 242 -5.13 8.45 -13.75
CA GLY A 242 -6.35 7.77 -14.17
C GLY A 242 -6.99 6.93 -13.06
N LYS A 243 -6.19 6.26 -12.21
CA LYS A 243 -6.70 5.51 -11.06
C LYS A 243 -7.32 6.44 -10.02
N ILE A 244 -6.71 7.60 -9.74
CA ILE A 244 -7.27 8.58 -8.80
C ILE A 244 -8.56 9.19 -9.35
N MET A 245 -8.63 9.49 -10.64
CA MET A 245 -9.86 9.98 -11.26
C MET A 245 -11.01 8.96 -11.19
N SER A 246 -10.72 7.67 -11.03
CA SER A 246 -11.73 6.61 -10.96
C SER A 246 -12.30 6.32 -9.57
N ILE A 247 -11.68 6.83 -8.48
CA ILE A 247 -12.19 6.61 -7.13
C ILE A 247 -13.54 7.31 -6.91
N SER A 248 -14.33 6.86 -5.93
CA SER A 248 -15.58 7.51 -5.55
C SER A 248 -15.33 8.89 -4.92
N ASP A 249 -16.33 9.78 -4.98
CA ASP A 249 -16.22 11.13 -4.37
C ASP A 249 -16.09 11.05 -2.85
N LYS A 250 -16.70 10.03 -2.22
CA LYS A 250 -16.57 9.77 -0.79
C LYS A 250 -15.12 9.41 -0.42
N LEU A 251 -14.48 8.54 -1.22
CA LEU A 251 -13.11 8.09 -1.00
C LEU A 251 -12.09 9.22 -1.25
N MET A 252 -12.39 10.13 -2.18
CA MET A 252 -11.53 11.26 -2.53
C MET A 252 -11.12 12.10 -1.30
N LEU A 253 -12.06 12.42 -0.40
CA LEU A 253 -11.76 13.23 0.80
C LEU A 253 -10.81 12.51 1.75
N ARG A 254 -10.94 11.19 1.84
CA ARG A 254 -10.04 10.35 2.65
C ARG A 254 -8.63 10.31 2.06
N TYR A 255 -8.51 10.24 0.74
CA TYR A 255 -7.22 10.34 0.05
C TYR A 255 -6.57 11.71 0.24
N TRP A 256 -7.33 12.81 0.13
CA TRP A 256 -6.83 14.14 0.46
C TRP A 256 -6.20 14.20 1.86
N GLU A 257 -6.88 13.64 2.86
CA GLU A 257 -6.46 13.67 4.25
C GLU A 257 -5.24 12.80 4.53
N LEU A 258 -5.24 11.55 4.04
CA LEU A 258 -4.27 10.52 4.44
C LEU A 258 -3.03 10.47 3.56
N VAL A 259 -3.13 10.76 2.26
CA VAL A 259 -2.01 10.56 1.33
C VAL A 259 -1.46 11.85 0.70
N THR A 260 -1.92 13.04 1.17
CA THR A 260 -1.35 14.31 0.74
C THR A 260 -0.79 15.14 1.91
N ASN A 261 -0.03 16.20 1.60
CA ASN A 261 0.49 17.16 2.58
C ASN A 261 -0.50 18.32 2.86
N ILE A 262 -1.79 18.09 2.66
CA ILE A 262 -2.79 19.14 2.81
C ILE A 262 -2.88 19.61 4.28
N SER A 263 -2.98 20.91 4.49
CA SER A 263 -3.24 21.45 5.82
C SER A 263 -4.69 21.20 6.26
N PRO A 264 -4.99 21.18 7.58
CA PRO A 264 -6.36 21.07 8.07
C PRO A 264 -7.27 22.17 7.50
N ALA A 265 -6.76 23.38 7.38
CA ALA A 265 -7.50 24.52 6.84
C ALA A 265 -7.86 24.33 5.36
N GLU A 266 -6.91 23.85 4.54
CA GLU A 266 -7.16 23.54 3.13
C GLU A 266 -8.16 22.39 2.97
N LEU A 267 -8.03 21.31 3.76
CA LEU A 267 -8.99 20.21 3.73
C LEU A 267 -10.40 20.67 4.11
N ALA A 268 -10.52 21.50 5.15
CA ALA A 268 -11.79 22.08 5.54
C ALA A 268 -12.37 22.99 4.45
N ARG A 269 -11.53 23.76 3.75
CA ARG A 269 -11.94 24.58 2.58
C ARG A 269 -12.47 23.72 1.44
N ILE A 270 -11.77 22.63 1.09
CA ILE A 270 -12.21 21.68 0.05
C ILE A 270 -13.58 21.10 0.43
N LYS A 271 -13.72 20.60 1.68
CA LYS A 271 -14.98 20.04 2.17
C LYS A 271 -16.14 21.05 2.09
N ARG A 272 -15.92 22.31 2.49
CA ARG A 272 -16.95 23.37 2.39
C ARG A 272 -17.32 23.68 0.95
N ASN A 273 -16.34 23.83 0.07
CA ASN A 273 -16.56 24.16 -1.33
C ASN A 273 -17.29 23.05 -2.09
N LEU A 274 -16.99 21.79 -1.80
CA LEU A 274 -17.73 20.64 -2.33
C LEU A 274 -19.19 20.66 -1.85
N LYS A 275 -19.41 20.89 -0.54
CA LYS A 275 -20.77 20.94 0.03
C LYS A 275 -21.60 22.09 -0.53
N SER A 276 -21.00 23.25 -0.80
CA SER A 276 -21.69 24.42 -1.35
C SER A 276 -21.79 24.42 -2.89
N GLY A 277 -21.29 23.41 -3.60
CA GLY A 277 -21.25 23.36 -5.06
C GLY A 277 -20.23 24.29 -5.71
N ARG A 278 -19.47 25.10 -4.94
CA ARG A 278 -18.42 25.99 -5.48
C ARG A 278 -17.24 25.22 -6.09
N LEU A 279 -17.03 23.99 -5.70
CA LEU A 279 -16.01 23.10 -6.27
C LEU A 279 -16.69 21.82 -6.77
N HIS A 280 -16.58 21.56 -8.06
CA HIS A 280 -17.13 20.34 -8.64
C HIS A 280 -16.29 19.11 -8.22
N PRO A 281 -16.89 17.95 -7.85
CA PRO A 281 -16.14 16.77 -7.45
C PRO A 281 -15.07 16.31 -8.44
N LYS A 282 -15.33 16.41 -9.76
CA LYS A 282 -14.35 16.11 -10.80
C LYS A 282 -13.10 16.99 -10.68
N GLU A 283 -13.26 18.29 -10.44
CA GLU A 283 -12.14 19.22 -10.30
C GLU A 283 -11.37 18.96 -8.99
N ALA A 284 -12.07 18.66 -7.91
CA ALA A 284 -11.44 18.26 -6.65
C ALA A 284 -10.59 16.98 -6.82
N LYS A 285 -11.10 16.01 -7.57
CA LYS A 285 -10.40 14.76 -7.89
C LYS A 285 -9.19 14.99 -8.81
N LYS A 286 -9.35 15.85 -9.83
CA LYS A 286 -8.27 16.28 -10.71
C LYS A 286 -7.11 16.93 -9.93
N ASN A 287 -7.44 17.85 -9.02
CA ASN A 287 -6.46 18.50 -8.15
C ASN A 287 -5.76 17.50 -7.22
N LEU A 288 -6.49 16.50 -6.69
CA LEU A 288 -5.91 15.41 -5.93
C LEU A 288 -4.93 14.58 -6.77
N ALA A 289 -5.31 14.23 -8.00
CA ALA A 289 -4.47 13.45 -8.90
C ALA A 289 -3.19 14.21 -9.27
N ILE A 290 -3.29 15.50 -9.61
CA ILE A 290 -2.14 16.38 -9.85
C ILE A 290 -1.21 16.36 -8.62
N ARG A 291 -1.76 16.61 -7.42
CA ARG A 291 -0.98 16.67 -6.19
C ARG A 291 -0.22 15.37 -5.91
N ILE A 292 -0.87 14.21 -6.08
CA ILE A 292 -0.24 12.90 -5.84
C ILE A 292 0.83 12.61 -6.89
N VAL A 293 0.58 12.86 -8.17
CA VAL A 293 1.59 12.67 -9.22
C VAL A 293 2.79 13.60 -8.99
N GLU A 294 2.56 14.87 -8.63
CA GLU A 294 3.63 15.83 -8.32
C GLU A 294 4.53 15.35 -7.15
N MET A 295 3.94 14.74 -6.12
CA MET A 295 4.66 14.27 -4.95
C MET A 295 5.63 13.11 -5.24
N TYR A 296 5.31 12.24 -6.18
CA TYR A 296 6.12 11.02 -6.44
C TYR A 296 6.91 11.06 -7.75
N HIS A 297 6.58 12.01 -8.63
CA HIS A 297 7.25 12.22 -9.91
C HIS A 297 7.73 13.68 -10.04
N SER A 298 7.00 14.52 -10.77
CA SER A 298 7.32 15.94 -10.94
C SER A 298 6.09 16.76 -11.29
N ARG A 299 6.18 18.07 -11.11
CA ARG A 299 5.14 19.02 -11.53
C ARG A 299 4.85 18.95 -13.03
N LYS A 300 5.91 18.78 -13.85
CA LYS A 300 5.79 18.62 -15.31
C LYS A 300 5.01 17.34 -15.65
N ALA A 301 5.37 16.20 -15.04
CA ALA A 301 4.67 14.94 -15.27
C ALA A 301 3.21 14.97 -14.81
N ALA A 302 2.89 15.70 -13.74
CA ALA A 302 1.52 15.88 -13.26
C ALA A 302 0.68 16.69 -14.26
N LYS A 303 1.25 17.75 -14.83
CA LYS A 303 0.57 18.58 -15.86
C LYS A 303 0.32 17.76 -17.12
N GLU A 304 1.33 17.08 -17.64
CA GLU A 304 1.23 16.22 -18.83
C GLU A 304 0.17 15.11 -18.65
N ALA A 305 0.14 14.48 -17.47
CA ALA A 305 -0.86 13.45 -17.17
C ALA A 305 -2.29 14.02 -17.10
N ALA A 306 -2.46 15.26 -16.60
CA ALA A 306 -3.75 15.94 -16.56
C ALA A 306 -4.24 16.34 -17.94
N GLU A 307 -3.35 16.85 -18.79
CA GLU A 307 -3.63 17.23 -20.19
C GLU A 307 -4.02 15.99 -21.02
N GLU A 308 -3.21 14.91 -20.95
CA GLU A 308 -3.51 13.66 -21.65
C GLU A 308 -4.86 13.07 -21.19
N PHE A 309 -5.17 13.14 -19.89
CA PHE A 309 -6.46 12.67 -19.37
C PHE A 309 -7.64 13.47 -19.94
N GLU A 310 -7.54 14.80 -20.03
CA GLU A 310 -8.61 15.64 -20.59
C GLU A 310 -8.81 15.36 -22.08
N GLU A 311 -7.76 15.25 -22.87
CA GLU A 311 -7.83 14.91 -24.30
C GLU A 311 -8.51 13.56 -24.54
N VAL A 312 -8.11 12.51 -23.79
CA VAL A 312 -8.69 11.17 -23.96
C VAL A 312 -10.16 11.11 -23.54
N PHE A 313 -10.54 11.81 -22.46
CA PHE A 313 -11.87 11.66 -21.87
C PHE A 313 -12.87 12.74 -22.30
N LYS A 314 -12.44 13.97 -22.58
CA LYS A 314 -13.30 15.08 -22.99
C LYS A 314 -13.48 15.12 -24.49
N GLU A 315 -12.39 14.96 -25.24
CA GLU A 315 -12.37 15.05 -26.69
C GLU A 315 -12.47 13.70 -27.40
N LYS A 316 -12.52 12.59 -26.65
CA LYS A 316 -12.50 11.20 -27.18
C LYS A 316 -11.30 10.91 -28.10
N LYS A 317 -10.24 11.70 -28.01
CA LYS A 317 -9.01 11.48 -28.76
C LYS A 317 -8.23 10.29 -28.26
N LEU A 318 -7.41 9.73 -29.12
CA LEU A 318 -6.48 8.65 -28.76
C LEU A 318 -5.33 9.23 -27.91
N PRO A 319 -4.81 8.46 -26.93
CA PRO A 319 -3.64 8.87 -26.16
C PRO A 319 -2.43 9.18 -27.07
N HIS A 320 -1.61 10.17 -26.73
CA HIS A 320 -0.40 10.52 -27.49
C HIS A 320 0.57 9.34 -27.66
N ARG A 321 0.68 8.47 -26.65
CA ARG A 321 1.50 7.26 -26.70
C ARG A 321 0.65 6.03 -26.50
N ILE A 322 0.40 5.30 -27.59
CA ILE A 322 -0.30 4.02 -27.56
C ILE A 322 0.75 2.91 -27.64
N PRO A 323 0.79 1.94 -26.71
CA PRO A 323 1.70 0.80 -26.79
C PRO A 323 1.53 0.05 -28.10
N LYS A 324 2.63 -0.27 -28.74
CA LYS A 324 2.64 -1.05 -29.99
C LYS A 324 2.65 -2.54 -29.66
N VAL A 325 1.75 -3.30 -30.27
CA VAL A 325 1.66 -4.76 -30.13
C VAL A 325 1.93 -5.40 -31.48
N LYS A 326 3.00 -6.18 -31.55
CA LYS A 326 3.39 -6.90 -32.77
C LYS A 326 2.53 -8.14 -32.95
N VAL A 327 1.88 -8.27 -34.11
CA VAL A 327 1.07 -9.43 -34.49
C VAL A 327 1.53 -9.91 -35.84
N SER A 328 1.91 -11.20 -35.94
CA SER A 328 2.42 -11.82 -37.17
C SER A 328 1.32 -12.43 -38.08
N LYS A 329 0.12 -12.60 -37.55
CA LYS A 329 -1.00 -13.25 -38.26
C LYS A 329 -1.95 -12.24 -38.87
N LYS A 330 -2.42 -12.47 -40.11
CA LYS A 330 -3.47 -11.67 -40.75
C LYS A 330 -4.83 -11.80 -40.03
N LYS A 331 -5.11 -12.97 -39.45
CA LYS A 331 -6.29 -13.24 -38.62
C LYS A 331 -5.85 -13.73 -37.27
N ILE A 332 -6.52 -13.28 -36.21
CA ILE A 332 -6.23 -13.67 -34.83
C ILE A 332 -7.51 -13.74 -34.01
N TRP A 333 -7.62 -14.77 -33.18
CA TRP A 333 -8.71 -14.89 -32.22
C TRP A 333 -8.66 -13.76 -31.19
N VAL A 334 -9.80 -13.07 -30.97
CA VAL A 334 -9.89 -11.87 -30.12
C VAL A 334 -9.37 -12.10 -28.72
N VAL A 335 -9.69 -13.24 -28.08
CA VAL A 335 -9.20 -13.59 -26.74
C VAL A 335 -7.66 -13.66 -26.72
N LYS A 336 -7.05 -14.26 -27.75
CA LYS A 336 -5.60 -14.33 -27.89
C LYS A 336 -4.99 -12.95 -28.10
N LEU A 337 -5.63 -12.10 -28.91
CA LEU A 337 -5.17 -10.73 -29.11
C LEU A 337 -5.13 -9.95 -27.80
N LEU A 338 -6.17 -10.07 -26.95
CA LEU A 338 -6.24 -9.40 -25.65
C LEU A 338 -5.16 -9.88 -24.66
N THR A 339 -4.82 -11.15 -24.69
CA THR A 339 -3.78 -11.72 -23.81
C THR A 339 -2.38 -11.34 -24.25
N ILE A 340 -2.04 -11.45 -25.56
CA ILE A 340 -0.71 -11.06 -26.06
C ILE A 340 -0.47 -9.54 -25.96
N SER A 341 -1.52 -8.73 -26.10
CA SER A 341 -1.45 -7.28 -25.88
C SER A 341 -1.40 -6.88 -24.42
N LYS A 342 -1.43 -7.85 -23.48
CA LYS A 342 -1.50 -7.63 -22.03
C LYS A 342 -2.70 -6.79 -21.60
N MET A 343 -3.75 -6.76 -22.41
CA MET A 343 -4.99 -6.07 -22.11
C MET A 343 -5.95 -6.90 -21.24
N ALA A 344 -5.73 -8.20 -21.18
CA ALA A 344 -6.33 -9.12 -20.23
C ALA A 344 -5.22 -10.00 -19.62
N LYS A 345 -5.35 -10.33 -18.33
CA LYS A 345 -4.39 -11.16 -17.58
C LYS A 345 -4.54 -12.66 -17.90
N SER A 346 -5.73 -13.05 -18.36
CA SER A 346 -6.06 -14.45 -18.70
C SER A 346 -7.13 -14.50 -19.79
N SER A 347 -7.28 -15.69 -20.42
CA SER A 347 -8.36 -15.94 -21.40
C SER A 347 -9.75 -15.78 -20.78
N SER A 348 -9.93 -16.15 -19.51
CA SER A 348 -11.18 -15.98 -18.81
C SER A 348 -11.53 -14.50 -18.59
N GLU A 349 -10.57 -13.66 -18.23
CA GLU A 349 -10.77 -12.21 -18.14
C GLU A 349 -11.08 -11.61 -19.52
N ALA A 350 -10.37 -12.04 -20.57
CA ALA A 350 -10.62 -11.58 -21.92
C ALA A 350 -12.06 -11.87 -22.38
N ARG A 351 -12.56 -13.11 -22.18
CA ARG A 351 -13.95 -13.48 -22.48
C ARG A 351 -14.95 -12.61 -21.76
N ARG A 352 -14.76 -12.40 -20.44
CA ARG A 352 -15.64 -11.54 -19.64
C ARG A 352 -15.68 -10.10 -20.16
N LEU A 353 -14.52 -9.51 -20.49
CA LEU A 353 -14.42 -8.15 -21.02
C LEU A 353 -15.13 -8.00 -22.37
N ILE A 354 -15.06 -9.02 -23.24
CA ILE A 354 -15.73 -9.06 -24.53
C ILE A 354 -17.25 -9.13 -24.32
N GLN A 355 -17.72 -10.06 -23.48
CA GLN A 355 -19.15 -10.20 -23.16
C GLN A 355 -19.76 -8.96 -22.54
N GLN A 356 -18.99 -8.24 -21.70
CA GLN A 356 -19.37 -6.94 -21.17
C GLN A 356 -19.37 -5.81 -22.20
N GLY A 357 -18.96 -6.10 -23.45
CA GLY A 357 -18.86 -5.13 -24.54
C GLY A 357 -17.82 -4.05 -24.29
N ALA A 358 -16.81 -4.35 -23.48
CA ALA A 358 -15.74 -3.41 -23.15
C ALA A 358 -14.64 -3.36 -24.21
N VAL A 359 -14.67 -4.21 -25.24
CA VAL A 359 -13.63 -4.33 -26.26
C VAL A 359 -14.07 -3.70 -27.57
N THR A 360 -13.20 -2.86 -28.16
CA THR A 360 -13.40 -2.32 -29.52
C THR A 360 -12.11 -2.43 -30.34
N LEU A 361 -12.24 -2.63 -31.65
CA LEU A 361 -11.16 -2.53 -32.63
C LEU A 361 -11.53 -1.46 -33.65
N ASP A 362 -10.70 -0.45 -33.80
CA ASP A 362 -10.96 0.72 -34.68
C ASP A 362 -12.35 1.37 -34.45
N GLY A 363 -12.83 1.33 -33.19
CA GLY A 363 -14.15 1.85 -32.81
C GLY A 363 -15.31 0.85 -32.89
N GLU A 364 -15.16 -0.25 -33.62
CA GLU A 364 -16.17 -1.30 -33.70
C GLU A 364 -16.19 -2.15 -32.43
N ARG A 365 -17.36 -2.31 -31.83
CA ARG A 365 -17.57 -3.09 -30.61
C ARG A 365 -17.55 -4.59 -30.90
N ILE A 366 -16.75 -5.32 -30.11
CA ILE A 366 -16.64 -6.77 -30.20
C ILE A 366 -17.36 -7.38 -29.00
N VAL A 367 -18.36 -8.21 -29.26
CA VAL A 367 -19.19 -8.86 -28.22
C VAL A 367 -19.10 -10.39 -28.25
N ASP A 368 -18.62 -10.95 -29.35
CA ASP A 368 -18.44 -12.38 -29.50
C ASP A 368 -17.00 -12.79 -29.12
N PRO A 369 -16.82 -13.59 -28.05
CA PRO A 369 -15.49 -14.02 -27.62
C PRO A 369 -14.85 -15.06 -28.56
N GLU A 370 -15.60 -15.69 -29.45
CA GLU A 370 -15.05 -16.64 -30.43
C GLU A 370 -14.69 -15.97 -31.77
N LYS A 371 -14.91 -14.67 -31.91
CA LYS A 371 -14.64 -13.93 -33.15
C LYS A 371 -13.17 -13.92 -33.50
N GLU A 372 -12.84 -14.26 -34.75
CA GLU A 372 -11.54 -14.00 -35.37
C GLU A 372 -11.52 -12.59 -35.99
N LEU A 373 -10.51 -11.84 -35.68
CA LEU A 373 -10.31 -10.47 -36.15
C LEU A 373 -9.31 -10.42 -37.29
N VAL A 374 -9.66 -9.73 -38.37
CA VAL A 374 -8.71 -9.39 -39.43
C VAL A 374 -7.91 -8.19 -39.00
N ILE A 375 -6.59 -8.36 -38.92
CA ILE A 375 -5.67 -7.36 -38.40
C ILE A 375 -5.16 -6.45 -39.52
N ARG A 376 -5.38 -5.15 -39.34
CA ARG A 376 -4.81 -4.09 -40.17
C ARG A 376 -3.63 -3.44 -39.46
N GLU A 377 -2.62 -3.02 -40.23
CA GLU A 377 -1.50 -2.23 -39.70
C GLU A 377 -2.04 -0.92 -39.11
N GLY A 378 -1.60 -0.57 -37.91
CA GLY A 378 -2.03 0.64 -37.22
C GLY A 378 -3.38 0.54 -36.49
N ALA A 379 -4.10 -0.59 -36.60
CA ALA A 379 -5.41 -0.77 -35.94
C ALA A 379 -5.32 -0.51 -34.44
N ILE A 380 -6.35 0.14 -33.89
CA ILE A 380 -6.43 0.53 -32.48
C ILE A 380 -7.36 -0.42 -31.71
N LEU A 381 -6.75 -1.26 -30.90
CA LEU A 381 -7.46 -2.09 -29.93
C LEU A 381 -7.70 -1.27 -28.65
N LYS A 382 -8.95 -1.20 -28.18
CA LYS A 382 -9.33 -0.51 -26.95
C LYS A 382 -10.07 -1.45 -26.01
N VAL A 383 -9.76 -1.40 -24.72
CA VAL A 383 -10.45 -2.17 -23.67
C VAL A 383 -10.86 -1.23 -22.54
N GLY A 384 -12.17 -1.09 -22.35
CA GLY A 384 -12.73 -0.12 -21.42
C GLY A 384 -12.39 1.32 -21.81
N LYS A 385 -12.28 2.21 -20.81
CA LYS A 385 -12.08 3.65 -21.05
C LYS A 385 -10.59 4.05 -21.12
N ARG A 386 -9.65 3.19 -20.71
CA ARG A 386 -8.25 3.58 -20.44
C ARG A 386 -7.18 2.73 -21.14
N ARG A 387 -7.48 1.52 -21.57
CA ARG A 387 -6.50 0.60 -22.16
C ARG A 387 -6.57 0.67 -23.67
N PHE A 388 -5.44 1.03 -24.29
CA PHE A 388 -5.30 1.14 -25.75
C PHE A 388 -4.04 0.39 -26.20
N ALA A 389 -4.08 -0.24 -27.38
CA ALA A 389 -2.91 -0.78 -28.05
C ALA A 389 -3.00 -0.51 -29.54
N ARG A 390 -1.87 -0.15 -30.15
CA ARG A 390 -1.74 -0.05 -31.61
C ARG A 390 -1.14 -1.31 -32.14
N ILE A 391 -1.84 -1.96 -33.05
CA ILE A 391 -1.38 -3.20 -33.65
C ILE A 391 -0.38 -2.86 -34.76
N VAL A 392 0.77 -3.50 -34.75
CA VAL A 392 1.79 -3.41 -35.79
C VAL A 392 2.11 -4.80 -36.30
N LYS A 393 2.22 -4.97 -37.61
CA LYS A 393 2.63 -6.22 -38.19
C LYS A 393 4.09 -6.51 -37.87
N LYS A 394 4.39 -7.78 -37.64
CA LYS A 394 5.77 -8.23 -37.41
C LYS A 394 6.45 -8.43 -38.74
#